data_f783f0fd4bbae3e13029da8c9ba54615
#
_entry.id   f783f0fd4bbae3e13029da8c9ba54615
#
_cell.length_a   1.000
_cell.length_b   1.000
_cell.length_c   1.000
_cell.angle_alpha   90.00
_cell.angle_beta   90.00
_cell.angle_gamma   90.00
#
_symmetry.space_group_name_H-M   'P 1'
#
loop_
_entity.id
_entity.type
_entity.pdbx_description
1 polymer ?
#
loop_
_entity_poly.entity_id
_entity_poly.type
_entity_poly.pdbx_seq_one_letter_code
_entity_poly.pdbx_strand_id
1 'polypeptide(L)'
;SRWGDKRERAQGRKVPFGPRPYVQLLDEVQHRGLLPLLYFCFSRKECEIKAERSMGRRLLDRAERARIEELFHDICARFELDVDADPGLRGILGRALSGVGYHHAGMLPIHKEVVERLFTSGLLKMLFTTETFALGI
;
A
#
# COMPACT_ATOMS: atom_id res chain seq x y z
N SER A 1 19.67 -8.36 16.73
CA SER A 1 19.68 -8.40 17.03
C SER A 1 19.81 -8.06 17.01
N ARG A 2 19.88 -7.93 17.04
CA ARG A 2 19.87 -7.73 17.61
C ARG A 2 19.57 -6.91 17.97
N TRP A 3 19.48 -6.67 18.13
CA TRP A 3 19.09 -6.09 19.02
C TRP A 3 18.38 -6.38 19.60
N GLY A 4 18.28 -6.49 20.15
CA GLY A 4 17.90 -7.19 21.07
C GLY A 4 17.64 -7.74 21.47
N ASP A 5 17.57 -7.92 22.01
CA ASP A 5 17.56 -8.81 22.76
C ASP A 5 17.67 -8.70 23.16
N LYS A 6 17.63 -8.46 23.26
CA LYS A 6 17.72 -8.67 24.05
C LYS A 6 17.45 -8.20 24.34
N ARG A 7 17.54 -7.81 24.69
CA ARG A 7 17.39 -7.79 25.42
C ARG A 7 16.75 -7.48 25.53
N GLU A 8 16.68 -7.04 25.81
CA GLU A 8 16.28 -7.35 26.35
C GLU A 8 15.96 -7.32 26.33
N ARG A 9 15.96 -7.24 26.51
CA ARG A 9 15.82 -7.66 26.94
C ARG A 9 15.50 -7.07 27.23
N ALA A 10 15.63 -6.68 27.30
CA ALA A 10 15.48 -6.66 27.88
C ALA A 10 15.08 -6.22 28.22
N GLN A 11 15.17 -6.08 28.56
CA GLN A 11 14.97 -6.10 29.01
C GLN A 11 14.44 -5.99 28.84
N GLY A 12 14.49 -5.90 28.77
CA GLY A 12 14.21 -6.15 28.68
C GLY A 12 13.82 -5.88 28.17
N ARG A 13 13.90 -5.65 28.15
CA ARG A 13 13.65 -5.51 27.74
C ARG A 13 13.39 -5.57 26.84
N LYS A 14 13.48 -5.69 26.46
CA LYS A 14 13.35 -5.75 25.69
C LYS A 14 12.69 -5.68 24.88
N VAL A 15 12.76 -5.31 24.61
CA VAL A 15 11.98 -5.12 23.75
C VAL A 15 11.41 -5.98 23.05
N PRO A 16 10.76 -6.18 23.28
CA PRO A 16 10.18 -6.86 22.44
C PRO A 16 9.67 -6.43 21.51
N PHE A 17 9.52 -6.93 21.38
CA PHE A 17 9.02 -6.60 20.17
C PHE A 17 7.54 -6.78 20.15
N GLY A 18 6.85 -5.85 20.62
CA GLY A 18 5.46 -5.64 20.34
C GLY A 18 5.30 -5.34 18.85
N PRO A 19 4.35 -4.53 18.43
CA PRO A 19 4.21 -4.18 17.02
C PRO A 19 5.52 -3.59 16.50
N ARG A 20 5.87 -3.92 15.27
CA ARG A 20 7.05 -3.35 14.64
C ARG A 20 6.91 -1.83 14.57
N PRO A 21 8.03 -1.09 14.59
CA PRO A 21 7.94 0.37 14.56
C PRO A 21 7.10 0.92 13.41
N TYR A 22 7.18 0.31 12.22
CA TYR A 22 6.36 0.80 11.11
C TYR A 22 4.87 0.56 11.34
N VAL A 23 4.50 -0.53 12.01
CA VAL A 23 3.10 -0.81 12.33
C VAL A 23 2.57 0.26 13.28
N GLN A 24 3.37 0.63 14.28
CA GLN A 24 3.01 1.69 15.21
C GLN A 24 2.84 3.02 14.48
N LEU A 25 3.73 3.32 13.54
CA LEU A 25 3.62 4.52 12.72
C LEU A 25 2.33 4.53 11.91
N LEU A 26 2.01 3.40 11.24
CA LEU A 26 0.78 3.31 10.45
C LEU A 26 -0.46 3.43 11.33
N ASP A 27 -0.44 2.83 12.53
CA ASP A 27 -1.53 2.96 13.48
C ASP A 27 -1.75 4.43 13.85
N GLU A 28 -0.66 5.15 14.11
CA GLU A 28 -0.73 6.55 14.50
C GLU A 28 -1.25 7.42 13.36
N VAL A 29 -0.74 7.20 12.15
CA VAL A 29 -1.18 7.95 10.97
C VAL A 29 -2.68 7.74 10.73
N GLN A 30 -3.13 6.49 10.85
CA GLN A 30 -4.54 6.16 10.65
C GLN A 30 -5.39 6.78 11.76
N HIS A 31 -4.96 6.65 13.00
CA HIS A 31 -5.68 7.19 14.15
C HIS A 31 -5.85 8.70 14.07
N ARG A 32 -4.82 9.39 13.59
CA ARG A 32 -4.84 10.86 13.50
C ARG A 32 -5.52 11.37 12.24
N GLY A 33 -6.00 10.48 11.38
CA GLY A 33 -6.68 10.89 10.14
C GLY A 33 -5.75 11.53 9.13
N LEU A 34 -4.49 11.09 9.08
CA LEU A 34 -3.47 11.67 8.22
C LEU A 34 -3.28 10.91 6.91
N LEU A 35 -4.28 10.13 6.50
CA LEU A 35 -4.25 9.45 5.21
C LEU A 35 -4.69 10.39 4.10
N PRO A 36 -4.26 10.21 2.85
CA PRO A 36 -3.44 9.08 2.37
C PRO A 36 -1.97 9.20 2.74
N LEU A 37 -1.28 8.06 2.73
CA LEU A 37 0.12 7.95 3.13
C LEU A 37 0.94 7.35 2.00
N LEU A 38 2.07 7.97 1.70
CA LEU A 38 3.08 7.40 0.81
C LEU A 38 4.24 6.93 1.69
N TYR A 39 4.51 5.62 1.65
CA TYR A 39 5.52 5.03 2.52
C TYR A 39 6.67 4.50 1.65
N PHE A 40 7.88 5.05 1.85
CA PHE A 40 9.04 4.65 1.07
C PHE A 40 9.71 3.44 1.70
N CYS A 41 9.92 2.41 0.89
CA CYS A 41 10.56 1.16 1.29
C CYS A 41 11.93 1.05 0.65
N PHE A 42 12.78 0.18 1.21
CA PHE A 42 14.14 0.00 0.71
C PHE A 42 14.24 -1.14 -0.31
N SER A 43 13.20 -1.97 -0.44
CA SER A 43 13.23 -3.07 -1.40
C SER A 43 11.84 -3.33 -1.95
N ARG A 44 11.79 -3.99 -3.12
CA ARG A 44 10.53 -4.40 -3.74
C ARG A 44 9.76 -5.32 -2.82
N LYS A 45 10.45 -6.28 -2.23
CA LYS A 45 9.82 -7.26 -1.34
C LYS A 45 9.22 -6.58 -0.12
N GLU A 46 9.90 -5.59 0.42
CA GLU A 46 9.37 -4.84 1.56
C GLU A 46 8.06 -4.15 1.20
N CYS A 47 7.99 -3.55 -0.01
CA CYS A 47 6.76 -2.92 -0.49
C CYS A 47 5.61 -3.91 -0.51
N GLU A 48 5.85 -5.08 -1.10
CA GLU A 48 4.81 -6.09 -1.26
C GLU A 48 4.34 -6.63 0.08
N ILE A 49 5.27 -6.94 0.98
CA ILE A 49 4.93 -7.48 2.29
C ILE A 49 4.16 -6.46 3.12
N LYS A 50 4.62 -5.22 3.16
CA LYS A 50 3.96 -4.20 3.97
C LYS A 50 2.58 -3.88 3.44
N ALA A 51 2.43 -3.83 2.11
CA ALA A 51 1.11 -3.62 1.49
C ALA A 51 0.15 -4.75 1.86
N GLU A 52 0.60 -6.00 1.69
CA GLU A 52 -0.23 -7.16 2.01
C GLU A 52 -0.68 -7.14 3.47
N ARG A 53 0.25 -6.85 4.38
CA ARG A 53 -0.06 -6.82 5.81
C ARG A 53 -0.99 -5.67 6.20
N SER A 54 -1.08 -4.66 5.36
CA SER A 54 -1.93 -3.50 5.64
C SER A 54 -3.37 -3.68 5.15
N MET A 55 -3.64 -4.73 4.38
CA MET A 55 -4.95 -4.93 3.76
C MET A 55 -6.08 -5.12 4.78
N GLY A 56 -5.77 -5.54 6.00
CA GLY A 56 -6.76 -5.75 7.03
C GLY A 56 -7.15 -4.50 7.83
N ARG A 57 -6.64 -3.32 7.46
CA ARG A 57 -6.79 -2.12 8.29
C ARG A 57 -8.13 -1.40 8.18
N ARG A 58 -9.01 -1.83 7.29
CA ARG A 58 -10.33 -1.21 7.11
C ARG A 58 -10.22 0.28 6.79
N LEU A 59 -9.47 0.58 5.75
CA LEU A 59 -9.18 1.96 5.36
C LEU A 59 -10.31 2.61 4.58
N LEU A 60 -11.22 1.82 4.01
CA LEU A 60 -12.26 2.32 3.11
C LEU A 60 -13.65 1.91 3.60
N ASP A 61 -14.61 2.81 3.42
CA ASP A 61 -16.02 2.46 3.59
C ASP A 61 -16.56 1.86 2.28
N ARG A 62 -17.83 1.46 2.31
CA ARG A 62 -18.46 0.82 1.16
C ARG A 62 -18.48 1.75 -0.06
N ALA A 63 -18.80 3.01 0.15
CA ALA A 63 -18.88 3.98 -0.95
C ALA A 63 -17.51 4.19 -1.59
N GLU A 64 -16.46 4.28 -0.79
CA GLU A 64 -15.11 4.43 -1.30
C GLU A 64 -14.66 3.21 -2.09
N ARG A 65 -14.99 2.01 -1.61
CA ARG A 65 -14.68 0.78 -2.33
C ARG A 65 -15.37 0.76 -3.70
N ALA A 66 -16.65 1.16 -3.76
CA ALA A 66 -17.37 1.20 -5.02
C ALA A 66 -16.73 2.19 -5.99
N ARG A 67 -16.28 3.35 -5.48
CA ARG A 67 -15.62 4.34 -6.33
C ARG A 67 -14.27 3.84 -6.84
N ILE A 68 -13.52 3.10 -6.03
CA ILE A 68 -12.26 2.52 -6.48
C ILE A 68 -12.51 1.51 -7.60
N GLU A 69 -13.51 0.66 -7.42
CA GLU A 69 -13.82 -0.34 -8.44
C GLU A 69 -14.19 0.33 -9.75
N GLU A 70 -15.03 1.33 -9.70
CA GLU A 70 -15.43 2.08 -10.89
C GLU A 70 -14.24 2.76 -11.54
N LEU A 71 -13.42 3.47 -10.76
CA LEU A 71 -12.26 4.16 -11.29
C LEU A 71 -11.25 3.20 -11.90
N PHE A 72 -11.00 2.07 -11.23
CA PHE A 72 -10.08 1.06 -11.75
C PHE A 72 -10.53 0.58 -13.13
N HIS A 73 -11.80 0.24 -13.29
CA HIS A 73 -12.31 -0.23 -14.56
C HIS A 73 -12.30 0.86 -15.62
N ASP A 74 -12.55 2.10 -15.25
CA ASP A 74 -12.46 3.23 -16.17
C ASP A 74 -11.03 3.43 -16.67
N ILE A 75 -10.05 3.32 -15.78
CA ILE A 75 -8.64 3.43 -16.16
C ILE A 75 -8.27 2.29 -17.12
N CYS A 76 -8.64 1.07 -16.77
CA CYS A 76 -8.32 -0.08 -17.60
C CYS A 76 -8.98 0.02 -18.97
N ALA A 77 -10.22 0.49 -19.05
CA ALA A 77 -10.90 0.69 -20.32
C ALA A 77 -10.20 1.74 -21.17
N ARG A 78 -9.76 2.83 -20.54
CA ARG A 78 -9.06 3.90 -21.24
C ARG A 78 -7.77 3.43 -21.89
N PHE A 79 -7.04 2.53 -21.23
CA PHE A 79 -5.79 1.99 -21.73
C PHE A 79 -6.00 0.68 -22.47
N GLU A 80 -7.25 0.26 -22.70
CA GLU A 80 -7.60 -0.97 -23.42
C GLU A 80 -6.93 -2.21 -22.79
N LEU A 81 -7.01 -2.29 -21.46
CA LEU A 81 -6.41 -3.38 -20.69
C LEU A 81 -7.46 -4.44 -20.40
N ASP A 82 -7.06 -5.71 -20.54
CA ASP A 82 -7.92 -6.86 -20.25
C ASP A 82 -7.60 -7.38 -18.85
N VAL A 83 -8.45 -7.02 -17.88
CA VAL A 83 -8.25 -7.39 -16.48
C VAL A 83 -8.29 -8.91 -16.30
N ASP A 84 -9.17 -9.59 -17.03
CA ASP A 84 -9.32 -11.04 -16.90
C ASP A 84 -8.07 -11.78 -17.39
N ALA A 85 -7.34 -11.20 -18.32
CA ALA A 85 -6.14 -11.81 -18.88
C ALA A 85 -4.86 -11.39 -18.12
N ASP A 86 -4.97 -10.52 -17.11
CA ASP A 86 -3.80 -9.94 -16.47
C ASP A 86 -3.88 -10.10 -14.94
N PRO A 87 -3.20 -11.14 -14.39
CA PRO A 87 -3.21 -11.35 -12.95
C PRO A 87 -2.64 -10.17 -12.16
N GLY A 88 -1.71 -9.41 -12.75
CA GLY A 88 -1.15 -8.22 -12.10
C GLY A 88 -2.21 -7.16 -11.87
N LEU A 89 -3.08 -6.93 -12.85
CA LEU A 89 -4.18 -5.99 -12.71
C LEU A 89 -5.18 -6.45 -11.66
N ARG A 90 -5.52 -7.75 -11.66
CA ARG A 90 -6.43 -8.28 -10.65
C ARG A 90 -5.86 -8.12 -9.24
N GLY A 91 -4.54 -8.31 -9.10
CA GLY A 91 -3.88 -8.09 -7.80
C GLY A 91 -3.95 -6.63 -7.37
N ILE A 92 -3.76 -5.70 -8.31
CA ILE A 92 -3.88 -4.28 -8.02
C ILE A 92 -5.28 -3.95 -7.51
N LEU A 93 -6.30 -4.46 -8.18
CA LEU A 93 -7.68 -4.21 -7.77
C LEU A 93 -7.95 -4.79 -6.39
N GLY A 94 -7.51 -6.03 -6.13
CA GLY A 94 -7.72 -6.67 -4.84
C GLY A 94 -7.15 -5.86 -3.69
N ARG A 95 -5.92 -5.36 -3.84
CA ARG A 95 -5.31 -4.50 -2.83
C ARG A 95 -6.00 -3.15 -2.74
N ALA A 96 -6.32 -2.57 -3.88
CA ALA A 96 -6.95 -1.24 -3.92
C ALA A 96 -8.31 -1.23 -3.22
N LEU A 97 -9.06 -2.32 -3.31
CA LEU A 97 -10.33 -2.45 -2.62
C LEU A 97 -10.17 -2.46 -1.09
N SER A 98 -8.95 -2.69 -0.61
CA SER A 98 -8.60 -2.53 0.80
C SER A 98 -7.96 -1.18 1.10
N GLY A 99 -7.84 -0.31 0.10
CA GLY A 99 -7.24 1.00 0.25
C GLY A 99 -5.73 1.01 0.17
N VAL A 100 -5.12 -0.06 -0.32
CA VAL A 100 -3.67 -0.28 -0.27
C VAL A 100 -3.12 -0.54 -1.66
N GLY A 101 -1.88 -0.12 -1.89
CA GLY A 101 -1.17 -0.46 -3.11
C GLY A 101 0.32 -0.50 -2.88
N TYR A 102 1.05 -1.05 -3.88
CA TYR A 102 2.49 -0.91 -3.90
C TYR A 102 2.95 -0.52 -5.32
N HIS A 103 4.15 0.05 -5.38
CA HIS A 103 4.68 0.62 -6.61
C HIS A 103 6.20 0.49 -6.56
N HIS A 104 6.77 -0.34 -7.46
CA HIS A 104 8.21 -0.53 -7.48
C HIS A 104 8.69 -0.87 -8.90
N ALA A 105 10.00 -0.84 -9.09
CA ALA A 105 10.62 -0.95 -10.40
C ALA A 105 10.45 -2.33 -11.04
N GLY A 106 10.04 -3.34 -10.27
CA GLY A 106 9.79 -4.68 -10.81
C GLY A 106 8.45 -4.83 -11.51
N MET A 107 7.57 -3.82 -11.40
CA MET A 107 6.25 -3.86 -12.03
C MET A 107 6.34 -3.36 -13.47
N LEU A 108 5.41 -3.83 -14.31
CA LEU A 108 5.29 -3.31 -15.66
C LEU A 108 4.89 -1.84 -15.62
N PRO A 109 5.36 -1.04 -16.59
CA PRO A 109 5.01 0.39 -16.60
C PRO A 109 3.51 0.65 -16.58
N ILE A 110 2.72 -0.17 -17.29
CA ILE A 110 1.27 0.04 -17.31
C ILE A 110 0.64 -0.28 -15.94
N HIS A 111 1.18 -1.24 -15.21
CA HIS A 111 0.70 -1.54 -13.86
C HIS A 111 1.02 -0.38 -12.92
N LYS A 112 2.23 0.19 -13.05
CA LYS A 112 2.59 1.36 -12.24
C LYS A 112 1.69 2.55 -12.54
N GLU A 113 1.35 2.74 -13.82
CA GLU A 113 0.46 3.82 -14.23
C GLU A 113 -0.91 3.69 -13.57
N VAL A 114 -1.47 2.48 -13.57
CA VAL A 114 -2.77 2.23 -12.94
C VAL A 114 -2.72 2.56 -11.45
N VAL A 115 -1.69 2.10 -10.75
CA VAL A 115 -1.53 2.36 -9.31
C VAL A 115 -1.39 3.86 -9.05
N GLU A 116 -0.60 4.56 -9.87
CA GLU A 116 -0.40 6.00 -9.71
C GLU A 116 -1.71 6.76 -9.85
N ARG A 117 -2.53 6.40 -10.83
CA ARG A 117 -3.82 7.06 -11.03
C ARG A 117 -4.79 6.79 -9.90
N LEU A 118 -4.78 5.56 -9.37
CA LEU A 118 -5.59 5.24 -8.19
C LEU A 118 -5.14 6.06 -6.98
N PHE A 119 -3.84 6.21 -6.80
CA PHE A 119 -3.31 6.95 -5.65
C PHE A 119 -3.61 8.44 -5.75
N THR A 120 -3.43 9.03 -6.94
CA THR A 120 -3.67 10.47 -7.11
C THR A 120 -5.14 10.84 -7.01
N SER A 121 -6.06 9.86 -7.12
CA SER A 121 -7.48 10.11 -6.92
C SER A 121 -7.83 10.41 -5.46
N GLY A 122 -6.93 10.06 -4.53
CA GLY A 122 -7.19 10.18 -3.09
C GLY A 122 -7.91 9.00 -2.49
N LEU A 123 -8.34 8.03 -3.30
CA LEU A 123 -9.09 6.88 -2.81
C LEU A 123 -8.19 5.78 -2.27
N LEU A 124 -6.95 5.69 -2.77
CA LEU A 124 -5.97 4.74 -2.25
C LEU A 124 -5.30 5.38 -1.04
N LYS A 125 -5.36 4.72 0.10
CA LYS A 125 -5.01 5.36 1.37
C LYS A 125 -3.58 5.10 1.82
N MET A 126 -3.00 3.97 1.43
CA MET A 126 -1.60 3.65 1.76
C MET A 126 -0.92 3.10 0.52
N LEU A 127 0.17 3.73 0.12
CA LEU A 127 0.97 3.28 -1.01
C LEU A 127 2.40 3.05 -0.55
N PHE A 128 2.90 1.82 -0.74
CA PHE A 128 4.26 1.42 -0.37
C PHE A 128 5.10 1.39 -1.65
N THR A 129 6.18 2.16 -1.69
CA THR A 129 6.92 2.36 -2.93
C THR A 129 8.42 2.42 -2.70
N THR A 130 9.20 2.00 -3.71
CA THR A 130 10.65 2.21 -3.71
C THR A 130 11.04 3.39 -4.61
N GLU A 131 10.08 4.03 -5.27
CA GLU A 131 10.35 5.02 -6.30
C GLU A 131 9.59 6.31 -6.06
N THR A 132 10.12 7.39 -6.61
CA THR A 132 9.36 8.64 -6.72
C THR A 132 8.65 8.67 -8.07
N PHE A 133 7.54 9.38 -8.13
CA PHE A 133 6.78 9.57 -9.37
C PHE A 133 5.98 10.85 -9.26
N ALA A 134 5.51 11.35 -10.41
CA ALA A 134 4.69 12.56 -10.44
C ALA A 134 3.31 12.24 -9.89
N LEU A 135 2.81 13.07 -8.98
CA LEU A 135 1.50 12.84 -8.34
C LEU A 135 0.37 13.56 -9.05
N GLY A 136 0.60 14.10 -10.24
CA GLY A 136 -0.46 14.73 -11.03
C GLY A 136 -0.97 16.03 -10.47
N ILE A 137 -0.12 16.76 -9.82
CA ILE A 137 -0.48 18.05 -9.23
C ILE A 137 -0.57 19.11 -10.31
#